data_d4a9e0d3df0d29327ec88ba60453db57
#
_entry.id   d4a9e0d3df0d29327ec88ba60453db57
#
_cell.length_a   1.000
_cell.length_b   1.000
_cell.length_c   1.000
_cell.angle_alpha   90.00
_cell.angle_beta   90.00
_cell.angle_gamma   90.00
#
_symmetry.space_group_name_H-M   'P 1'
#
loop_
_entity.id
_entity.type
_entity.pdbx_description
1 polymer ?
#
loop_
_entity_poly.entity_id
_entity_poly.type
_entity_poly.pdbx_seq_one_letter_code
_entity_poly.pdbx_strand_id
1 'polypeptide(L)'
;MTGEVQQLCAVLDGLRAGVLKKLAGLSEADARRSTVDSGTNIAGLIQHLTFVESLWFEEVVAGRRPTRGKRSMQVDPTVSLKDLRAGYRAACETSNEIIAAIGDADAPVTRNGKTHDLRWAILAVIGETSRHAGHADIIREQIDGTTGR
;
A
#
# COMPACT_ATOMS: atom_id res chain seq x y z
N MET A 1 4.19 -5.03 21.38
CA MET A 1 5.10 -4.46 20.34
C MET A 1 6.19 -3.65 20.99
N THR A 2 7.41 -3.74 20.48
CA THR A 2 8.50 -2.85 20.87
C THR A 2 8.22 -1.41 20.43
N GLY A 3 8.84 -0.42 21.09
CA GLY A 3 8.69 0.99 20.71
C GLY A 3 9.12 1.27 19.27
N GLU A 4 10.12 0.55 18.76
CA GLU A 4 10.56 0.65 17.36
C GLU A 4 9.48 0.20 16.39
N VAL A 5 8.84 -0.95 16.64
CA VAL A 5 7.74 -1.43 15.79
C VAL A 5 6.59 -0.43 15.79
N GLN A 6 6.26 0.16 16.93
CA GLN A 6 5.23 1.20 17.02
C GLN A 6 5.57 2.43 16.18
N GLN A 7 6.83 2.89 16.20
CA GLN A 7 7.28 4.02 15.40
C GLN A 7 7.23 3.71 13.90
N LEU A 8 7.70 2.54 13.48
CA LEU A 8 7.63 2.11 12.08
C LEU A 8 6.18 2.03 11.59
N CYS A 9 5.29 1.46 12.39
CA CYS A 9 3.87 1.39 12.06
C CYS A 9 3.23 2.79 11.95
N ALA A 10 3.58 3.72 12.84
CA ALA A 10 3.07 5.09 12.78
C ALA A 10 3.48 5.79 11.47
N VAL A 11 4.73 5.62 11.03
CA VAL A 11 5.20 6.15 9.74
C VAL A 11 4.41 5.53 8.59
N LEU A 12 4.27 4.21 8.59
CA LEU A 12 3.52 3.48 7.55
C LEU A 12 2.06 3.91 7.50
N ASP A 13 1.39 4.05 8.63
CA ASP A 13 -0.02 4.47 8.70
C ASP A 13 -0.21 5.90 8.17
N GLY A 14 0.73 6.80 8.44
CA GLY A 14 0.73 8.14 7.86
C GLY A 14 0.79 8.13 6.33
N LEU A 15 1.65 7.28 5.77
CA LEU A 15 1.77 7.11 4.31
C LEU A 15 0.51 6.50 3.70
N ARG A 16 -0.06 5.48 4.33
CA ARG A 16 -1.32 4.84 3.91
C ARG A 16 -2.46 5.85 3.84
N ALA A 17 -2.61 6.67 4.88
CA ALA A 17 -3.60 7.73 4.92
C ALA A 17 -3.38 8.78 3.81
N GLY A 18 -2.13 9.14 3.56
CA GLY A 18 -1.75 10.07 2.49
C GLY A 18 -2.13 9.56 1.10
N VAL A 19 -1.90 8.29 0.83
CA VAL A 19 -2.30 7.64 -0.44
C VAL A 19 -3.82 7.66 -0.62
N LEU A 20 -4.58 7.32 0.41
CA LEU A 20 -6.05 7.34 0.34
C LEU A 20 -6.62 8.74 0.12
N LYS A 21 -5.96 9.78 0.61
CA LYS A 21 -6.36 11.17 0.34
C LYS A 21 -6.32 11.51 -1.15
N LYS A 22 -5.42 10.91 -1.93
CA LYS A 22 -5.33 11.17 -3.36
C LYS A 22 -6.46 10.56 -4.17
N LEU A 23 -7.15 9.59 -3.60
CA LEU A 23 -8.37 9.03 -4.19
C LEU A 23 -9.61 9.86 -3.84
N ALA A 24 -9.60 10.56 -2.70
CA ALA A 24 -10.77 11.30 -2.21
C ALA A 24 -11.19 12.42 -3.15
N GLY A 25 -12.48 12.50 -3.45
CA GLY A 25 -13.06 13.55 -4.32
C GLY A 25 -12.85 13.35 -5.81
N LEU A 26 -12.17 12.30 -6.26
CA LEU A 26 -12.08 11.96 -7.67
C LEU A 26 -13.31 11.19 -8.16
N SER A 27 -13.70 11.47 -9.41
CA SER A 27 -14.67 10.63 -10.13
C SER A 27 -14.03 9.26 -10.47
N GLU A 28 -14.89 8.29 -10.77
CA GLU A 28 -14.46 6.97 -11.25
C GLU A 28 -13.56 7.11 -12.50
N ALA A 29 -13.95 7.97 -13.46
CA ALA A 29 -13.18 8.20 -14.67
C ALA A 29 -11.81 8.85 -14.39
N ASP A 30 -11.78 9.89 -13.56
CA ASP A 30 -10.55 10.61 -13.25
C ASP A 30 -9.56 9.76 -12.46
N ALA A 31 -10.04 8.93 -11.53
CA ALA A 31 -9.17 8.02 -10.78
C ALA A 31 -8.52 6.95 -11.65
N ARG A 32 -9.15 6.57 -12.77
CA ARG A 32 -8.64 5.59 -13.73
C ARG A 32 -7.82 6.21 -14.86
N ARG A 33 -7.85 7.54 -14.99
CA ARG A 33 -7.15 8.23 -16.06
C ARG A 33 -5.64 8.24 -15.82
N SER A 34 -4.87 7.80 -16.81
CA SER A 34 -3.42 7.94 -16.79
C SER A 34 -3.02 9.27 -17.42
N THR A 35 -2.14 10.01 -16.76
CA THR A 35 -1.54 11.24 -17.26
C THR A 35 -0.11 11.03 -17.75
N VAL A 36 0.37 9.78 -17.72
CA VAL A 36 1.74 9.39 -18.09
C VAL A 36 1.73 8.16 -19.02
N ASP A 37 2.78 8.03 -19.83
CA ASP A 37 2.86 6.97 -20.86
C ASP A 37 2.89 5.56 -20.28
N SER A 38 3.38 5.39 -19.05
CA SER A 38 3.42 4.08 -18.38
C SER A 38 2.03 3.51 -18.05
N GLY A 39 0.99 4.33 -18.12
CA GLY A 39 -0.36 3.92 -17.75
C GLY A 39 -0.67 4.02 -16.26
N THR A 40 0.28 4.46 -15.44
CA THR A 40 0.07 4.64 -14.00
C THR A 40 -1.11 5.56 -13.74
N ASN A 41 -2.02 5.14 -12.86
CA ASN A 41 -3.22 5.89 -12.48
C ASN A 41 -3.53 5.67 -11.00
N ILE A 42 -4.29 6.58 -10.38
CA ILE A 42 -4.53 6.56 -8.94
C ILE A 42 -5.27 5.30 -8.50
N ALA A 43 -6.31 4.90 -9.20
CA ALA A 43 -7.05 3.67 -8.88
C ALA A 43 -6.12 2.44 -8.93
N GLY A 44 -5.29 2.35 -9.97
CA GLY A 44 -4.30 1.29 -10.13
C GLY A 44 -3.25 1.27 -9.02
N LEU A 45 -2.82 2.44 -8.55
CA LEU A 45 -1.88 2.55 -7.43
C LEU A 45 -2.48 2.00 -6.14
N ILE A 46 -3.75 2.27 -5.85
CA ILE A 46 -4.44 1.70 -4.68
C ILE A 46 -4.54 0.19 -4.79
N GLN A 47 -4.90 -0.33 -5.96
CA GLN A 47 -4.95 -1.78 -6.21
C GLN A 47 -3.57 -2.43 -6.01
N HIS A 48 -2.53 -1.82 -6.55
CA HIS A 48 -1.16 -2.28 -6.43
C HIS A 48 -0.68 -2.27 -4.97
N LEU A 49 -0.93 -1.19 -4.23
CA LEU A 49 -0.54 -1.10 -2.82
C LEU A 49 -1.32 -2.07 -1.93
N THR A 50 -2.56 -2.37 -2.27
CA THR A 50 -3.33 -3.44 -1.62
C THR A 50 -2.61 -4.78 -1.78
N PHE A 51 -2.14 -5.07 -2.99
CA PHE A 51 -1.35 -6.26 -3.28
C PHE A 51 -0.01 -6.25 -2.52
N VAL A 52 0.70 -5.12 -2.47
CA VAL A 52 1.96 -4.97 -1.73
C VAL A 52 1.79 -5.31 -0.25
N GLU A 53 0.74 -4.80 0.40
CA GLU A 53 0.43 -5.12 1.79
C GLU A 53 0.24 -6.63 2.00
N SER A 54 -0.58 -7.26 1.17
CA SER A 54 -0.83 -8.71 1.25
C SER A 54 0.43 -9.52 0.95
N LEU A 55 1.17 -9.15 -0.08
CA LEU A 55 2.41 -9.85 -0.45
C LEU A 55 3.42 -9.82 0.69
N TRP A 56 3.68 -8.64 1.24
CA TRP A 56 4.72 -8.51 2.25
C TRP A 56 4.32 -9.11 3.58
N PHE A 57 3.14 -8.82 4.09
CA PHE A 57 2.78 -9.26 5.44
C PHE A 57 2.14 -10.63 5.49
N GLU A 58 1.29 -10.98 4.56
CA GLU A 58 0.71 -12.32 4.53
C GLU A 58 1.69 -13.35 3.98
N GLU A 59 2.34 -13.09 2.84
CA GLU A 59 3.24 -14.09 2.24
C GLU A 59 4.63 -14.06 2.85
N VAL A 60 5.33 -12.92 2.78
CA VAL A 60 6.74 -12.87 3.17
C VAL A 60 6.91 -12.99 4.69
N VAL A 61 6.11 -12.29 5.48
CA VAL A 61 6.21 -12.30 6.94
C VAL A 61 5.49 -13.50 7.55
N ALA A 62 4.21 -13.69 7.23
CA ALA A 62 3.39 -14.73 7.85
C ALA A 62 3.46 -16.09 7.15
N GLY A 63 4.07 -16.18 5.99
CA GLY A 63 4.26 -17.44 5.26
C GLY A 63 2.98 -18.05 4.71
N ARG A 64 1.97 -17.23 4.42
CA ARG A 64 0.69 -17.68 3.88
C ARG A 64 0.37 -16.97 2.55
N ARG A 65 -0.61 -17.50 1.81
CA ARG A 65 -0.98 -16.96 0.50
C ARG A 65 -1.53 -15.54 0.61
N PRO A 66 -1.11 -14.59 -0.27
CA PRO A 66 -1.71 -13.25 -0.34
C PRO A 66 -3.19 -13.35 -0.72
N THR A 67 -4.04 -12.54 -0.07
CA THR A 67 -5.49 -12.63 -0.23
C THR A 67 -6.11 -11.45 -0.99
N ARG A 68 -5.37 -10.33 -1.19
CA ARG A 68 -5.94 -9.10 -1.74
C ARG A 68 -5.04 -8.46 -2.78
N GLY A 69 -5.69 -7.68 -3.65
CA GLY A 69 -5.03 -6.82 -4.63
C GLY A 69 -4.50 -7.55 -5.85
N LYS A 70 -3.98 -6.77 -6.78
CA LYS A 70 -3.36 -7.23 -8.03
C LYS A 70 -2.18 -6.32 -8.37
N ARG A 71 -1.16 -6.86 -9.01
CA ARG A 71 -0.01 -6.07 -9.47
C ARG A 71 -0.38 -5.05 -10.54
N SER A 72 -1.38 -5.35 -11.37
CA SER A 72 -1.77 -4.54 -12.51
C SER A 72 -2.19 -3.12 -12.13
N MET A 73 -1.84 -2.14 -12.98
CA MET A 73 -2.37 -0.78 -12.91
C MET A 73 -3.76 -0.65 -13.52
N GLN A 74 -4.24 -1.68 -14.22
CA GLN A 74 -5.59 -1.70 -14.77
C GLN A 74 -6.57 -2.25 -13.74
N VAL A 75 -7.55 -1.46 -13.40
CA VAL A 75 -8.62 -1.84 -12.47
C VAL A 75 -9.84 -2.25 -13.27
N ASP A 76 -10.38 -3.41 -12.94
CA ASP A 76 -11.62 -3.92 -13.55
C ASP A 76 -12.73 -2.86 -13.44
N PRO A 77 -13.46 -2.52 -14.53
CA PRO A 77 -14.51 -1.51 -14.49
C PRO A 77 -15.65 -1.79 -13.52
N THR A 78 -15.82 -3.04 -13.09
CA THR A 78 -16.84 -3.44 -12.11
C THR A 78 -16.42 -3.15 -10.66
N VAL A 79 -15.13 -2.88 -10.43
CA VAL A 79 -14.61 -2.53 -9.10
C VAL A 79 -14.74 -1.02 -8.89
N SER A 80 -15.53 -0.61 -7.91
CA SER A 80 -15.72 0.81 -7.58
C SER A 80 -14.55 1.38 -6.77
N LEU A 81 -14.41 2.71 -6.74
CA LEU A 81 -13.44 3.38 -5.86
C LEU A 81 -13.72 3.07 -4.39
N LYS A 82 -14.99 2.93 -4.02
CA LYS A 82 -15.39 2.50 -2.67
C LYS A 82 -14.82 1.12 -2.33
N ASP A 83 -14.90 0.18 -3.26
CA ASP A 83 -14.38 -1.17 -3.09
C ASP A 83 -12.85 -1.18 -3.02
N LEU A 84 -12.18 -0.39 -3.85
CA LEU A 84 -10.72 -0.22 -3.80
C LEU A 84 -10.26 0.31 -2.45
N ARG A 85 -10.92 1.34 -1.94
CA ARG A 85 -10.63 1.92 -0.62
C ARG A 85 -10.84 0.90 0.49
N ALA A 86 -11.97 0.21 0.47
CA ALA A 86 -12.29 -0.82 1.47
C ALA A 86 -11.27 -1.97 1.44
N GLY A 87 -10.89 -2.42 0.25
CA GLY A 87 -9.89 -3.48 0.07
C GLY A 87 -8.51 -3.09 0.60
N TYR A 88 -8.08 -1.85 0.34
CA TYR A 88 -6.81 -1.34 0.85
C TYR A 88 -6.82 -1.23 2.38
N ARG A 89 -7.88 -0.68 2.96
CA ARG A 89 -8.01 -0.61 4.43
C ARG A 89 -7.99 -1.99 5.07
N ALA A 90 -8.71 -2.95 4.50
CA ALA A 90 -8.73 -4.32 5.00
C ALA A 90 -7.34 -4.98 4.93
N ALA A 91 -6.59 -4.76 3.85
CA ALA A 91 -5.21 -5.25 3.73
C ALA A 91 -4.31 -4.62 4.80
N CYS A 92 -4.43 -3.31 5.05
CA CYS A 92 -3.66 -2.62 6.09
C CYS A 92 -3.99 -3.15 7.50
N GLU A 93 -5.26 -3.41 7.79
CA GLU A 93 -5.68 -4.01 9.07
C GLU A 93 -5.06 -5.39 9.27
N THR A 94 -5.14 -6.25 8.24
CA THR A 94 -4.50 -7.58 8.27
C THR A 94 -2.99 -7.47 8.50
N SER A 95 -2.34 -6.53 7.82
CA SER A 95 -0.90 -6.27 8.02
C SER A 95 -0.59 -5.87 9.46
N ASN A 96 -1.39 -4.97 10.03
CA ASN A 96 -1.21 -4.51 11.41
C ASN A 96 -1.41 -5.64 12.43
N GLU A 97 -2.37 -6.52 12.20
CA GLU A 97 -2.60 -7.70 13.04
C GLU A 97 -1.39 -8.64 13.01
N ILE A 98 -0.82 -8.89 11.83
CA ILE A 98 0.37 -9.74 11.67
C ILE A 98 1.57 -9.12 12.39
N ILE A 99 1.81 -7.83 12.18
CA ILE A 99 2.91 -7.11 12.81
C ILE A 99 2.76 -7.13 14.34
N ALA A 100 1.56 -6.87 14.86
CA ALA A 100 1.30 -6.84 16.29
C ALA A 100 1.47 -8.22 16.95
N ALA A 101 1.08 -9.28 16.25
CA ALA A 101 1.23 -10.65 16.75
C ALA A 101 2.70 -11.05 16.91
N ILE A 102 3.59 -10.53 16.05
CA ILE A 102 5.04 -10.75 16.16
C ILE A 102 5.66 -9.80 17.19
N GLY A 103 5.40 -8.51 17.05
CA GLY A 103 5.72 -7.46 18.02
C GLY A 103 7.19 -7.14 18.22
N ASP A 104 8.10 -7.85 17.58
CA ASP A 104 9.57 -7.72 17.71
C ASP A 104 10.18 -7.38 16.36
N ALA A 105 10.86 -6.24 16.28
CA ALA A 105 11.52 -5.76 15.07
C ALA A 105 12.61 -6.71 14.57
N ASP A 106 13.25 -7.44 15.46
CA ASP A 106 14.34 -8.38 15.17
C ASP A 106 13.85 -9.79 14.84
N ALA A 107 12.54 -10.04 14.88
CA ALA A 107 11.97 -11.34 14.53
C ALA A 107 12.38 -11.76 13.11
N PRO A 108 12.87 -12.98 12.90
CA PRO A 108 13.39 -13.41 11.61
C PRO A 108 12.30 -13.54 10.55
N VAL A 109 12.60 -13.06 9.35
CA VAL A 109 11.76 -13.16 8.15
C VAL A 109 12.61 -13.70 7.02
N THR A 110 12.19 -14.79 6.39
CA THR A 110 12.94 -15.42 5.29
C THR A 110 12.30 -15.10 3.94
N ARG A 111 13.10 -14.62 3.01
CA ARG A 111 12.69 -14.43 1.61
C ARG A 111 13.80 -14.88 0.66
N ASN A 112 13.44 -15.68 -0.33
CA ASN A 112 14.37 -16.18 -1.36
C ASN A 112 15.64 -16.83 -0.76
N GLY A 113 15.47 -17.60 0.31
CA GLY A 113 16.57 -18.28 0.99
C GLY A 113 17.47 -17.40 1.85
N LYS A 114 17.14 -16.12 1.98
CA LYS A 114 17.86 -15.16 2.85
C LYS A 114 17.05 -14.82 4.07
N THR A 115 17.70 -14.74 5.21
CA THR A 115 17.07 -14.32 6.46
C THR A 115 17.26 -12.82 6.67
N HIS A 116 16.13 -12.14 6.87
CA HIS A 116 16.00 -10.73 7.23
C HIS A 116 15.25 -10.65 8.57
N ASP A 117 14.76 -9.48 8.91
CA ASP A 117 13.96 -9.26 10.11
C ASP A 117 12.62 -8.55 9.77
N LEU A 118 11.74 -8.45 10.76
CA LEU A 118 10.47 -7.76 10.60
C LEU A 118 10.67 -6.29 10.24
N ARG A 119 11.67 -5.64 10.84
CA ARG A 119 12.06 -4.27 10.51
C ARG A 119 12.28 -4.09 9.01
N TRP A 120 13.04 -4.99 8.40
CA TRP A 120 13.31 -4.95 6.96
C TRP A 120 12.01 -5.04 6.12
N ALA A 121 11.09 -5.92 6.50
CA ALA A 121 9.82 -6.06 5.78
C ALA A 121 8.97 -4.78 5.90
N ILE A 122 8.86 -4.19 7.09
CA ILE A 122 8.11 -2.94 7.30
C ILE A 122 8.76 -1.80 6.50
N LEU A 123 10.08 -1.68 6.52
CA LEU A 123 10.80 -0.66 5.75
C LEU A 123 10.61 -0.82 4.24
N ALA A 124 10.54 -2.05 3.74
CA ALA A 124 10.25 -2.31 2.33
C ALA A 124 8.86 -1.78 1.94
N VAL A 125 7.85 -2.00 2.76
CA VAL A 125 6.48 -1.50 2.50
C VAL A 125 6.40 0.03 2.66
N ILE A 126 7.12 0.61 3.63
CA ILE A 126 7.27 2.06 3.74
C ILE A 126 7.86 2.63 2.44
N GLY A 127 8.91 2.03 1.92
CA GLY A 127 9.53 2.43 0.65
C GLY A 127 8.57 2.37 -0.53
N GLU A 128 7.87 1.27 -0.70
CA GLU A 128 6.87 1.10 -1.76
C GLU A 128 5.73 2.12 -1.64
N THR A 129 5.19 2.29 -0.45
CA THR A 129 4.08 3.21 -0.21
C THR A 129 4.51 4.66 -0.42
N SER A 130 5.70 5.06 0.04
CA SER A 130 6.25 6.40 -0.18
C SER A 130 6.43 6.72 -1.66
N ARG A 131 7.01 5.78 -2.42
CA ARG A 131 7.21 5.93 -3.87
C ARG A 131 5.88 6.16 -4.58
N HIS A 132 4.91 5.33 -4.31
CA HIS A 132 3.61 5.39 -4.97
C HIS A 132 2.75 6.56 -4.48
N ALA A 133 2.91 7.00 -3.24
CA ALA A 133 2.30 8.22 -2.74
C ALA A 133 2.81 9.44 -3.53
N GLY A 134 4.10 9.51 -3.81
CA GLY A 134 4.69 10.56 -4.66
C GLY A 134 4.17 10.54 -6.09
N HIS A 135 4.04 9.35 -6.70
CA HIS A 135 3.41 9.19 -8.02
C HIS A 135 1.96 9.70 -7.99
N ALA A 136 1.19 9.34 -6.98
CA ALA A 136 -0.20 9.77 -6.84
C ALA A 136 -0.31 11.29 -6.65
N ASP A 137 0.60 11.91 -5.92
CA ASP A 137 0.65 13.36 -5.73
C ASP A 137 0.74 14.09 -7.09
N ILE A 138 1.66 13.67 -7.94
CA ILE A 138 1.89 14.30 -9.24
C ILE A 138 0.70 14.05 -10.18
N ILE A 139 0.21 12.82 -10.24
CA ILE A 139 -0.94 12.47 -11.09
C ILE A 139 -2.18 13.25 -10.67
N ARG A 140 -2.44 13.37 -9.36
CA ARG A 140 -3.56 14.15 -8.84
C ARG A 140 -3.47 15.63 -9.26
N GLU A 141 -2.29 16.23 -9.12
CA GLU A 141 -2.05 17.61 -9.56
C GLU A 141 -2.31 17.79 -11.06
N GLN A 142 -1.89 16.84 -11.90
CA GLN A 142 -2.14 16.86 -13.33
C GLN A 142 -3.63 16.71 -13.69
N ILE A 143 -4.41 16.01 -12.86
CA ILE A 143 -5.84 15.80 -13.09
C ILE A 143 -6.65 17.07 -12.77
N ASP A 144 -6.48 17.63 -11.58
CA ASP A 144 -7.35 18.71 -11.08
C ASP A 144 -6.62 19.86 -10.37
N GLY A 145 -5.31 19.89 -10.42
CA GLY A 145 -4.49 20.93 -9.78
C GLY A 145 -4.40 20.81 -8.26
N THR A 146 -5.02 19.80 -7.66
CA THR A 146 -4.95 19.59 -6.21
C THR A 146 -3.54 19.23 -5.80
N THR A 147 -3.00 19.97 -4.86
CA THR A 147 -1.73 19.71 -4.20
C THR A 147 -1.96 19.54 -2.71
N GLY A 148 -0.99 18.98 -2.02
CA GLY A 148 -1.08 18.86 -0.59
C GLY A 148 -0.76 17.45 -0.09
N ARG A 149 -0.47 17.41 1.18
CA ARG A 149 0.08 16.25 1.87
C ARG A 149 -0.90 15.70 2.88
#